data_79c61f4e582f7c54eb2e23a47146cd33
#
_entry.id   79c61f4e582f7c54eb2e23a47146cd33
#
_cell.length_a   1.000
_cell.length_b   1.000
_cell.length_c   1.000
_cell.angle_alpha   90.00
_cell.angle_beta   90.00
_cell.angle_gamma   90.00
#
_symmetry.space_group_name_H-M   'P 1'
#
loop_
_entity.id
_entity.type
_entity.pdbx_description
1 polymer ?
#
loop_
_entity_poly.entity_id
_entity_poly.type
_entity_poly.pdbx_seq_one_letter_code
_entity_poly.pdbx_strand_id
1 'polypeptide(L)'
;MRNSLLDVADLTTVFETSNQKVIAVNDVTISVNRGKTLGLVGESGSGKSVTAMSILRLVSAPGKIESGSITFSIDDTSIDLLSESDSNLRKIRGGRIAMIFQEPMTSLNPVYTTGYQVMEAILLHKKMSREEAKQKTIELFHEVGIPNPSDRIHMYPHEMSGGQRQRVMIAMALSCSPDLLIADEPTTALDVTIQAQILTLLRQLCVNRNMGMIFITHDLGVIAEIADDVAVMYRGNIVEHSDVLSIFTKCKHPYTKSLLLCRPMLSGNIKRLPTVSDFMETELQDDGSLKILEKSVSDESLRRVEEKGRGRHLYPLKRLAQLGYSALRDDYEEGISCAGEAESPLVSVSDLKVHFPVRRGIFSRVSRWVKAVDGVTFDVYRGQTLGLVGESGCGKTTTGRCLMRLINPTSGTFMFGGIDISKMSQSELRPYRKRFQIIFQDPYGSLNPRKTIEEIITEPMRFHGMGVSRQDRQQKALELLEKVGLPGAQYLKRYPHEFSGGQRQRVCIARALAVDPELIICDEAVSALDVSVQAQVLNLLKDLQSELGLTYIFISHDLSVVKFMSDMMAVMKNGRFVEFGPSECIYKDPKNEYTRELIRSIPNVNIEQIKSRQNSQI
;
A
#
# COMPACT_ATOMS: atom_id res chain seq x y z
N MET A 1 11.27 20.08 34.47
CA MET A 1 10.60 18.76 34.60
C MET A 1 10.78 18.03 33.27
N ARG A 2 11.22 16.77 33.27
CA ARG A 2 11.32 16.02 32.01
C ARG A 2 9.90 15.75 31.48
N ASN A 3 9.59 16.31 30.34
CA ASN A 3 8.25 16.17 29.70
C ASN A 3 8.13 14.84 28.92
N SER A 4 9.10 13.93 29.11
CA SER A 4 9.16 12.65 28.42
C SER A 4 8.17 11.67 29.03
N LEU A 5 7.30 11.11 28.19
CA LEU A 5 6.32 10.08 28.52
C LEU A 5 6.94 8.67 28.42
N LEU A 6 7.71 8.44 27.36
CA LEU A 6 8.43 7.19 27.09
C LEU A 6 9.85 7.50 26.68
N ASP A 7 10.82 6.86 27.32
CA ASP A 7 12.22 6.86 26.94
C ASP A 7 12.69 5.41 26.71
N VAL A 8 13.16 5.14 25.52
CA VAL A 8 13.80 3.87 25.12
C VAL A 8 15.27 4.18 24.91
N ALA A 9 16.16 3.47 25.59
CA ALA A 9 17.60 3.65 25.47
C ALA A 9 18.31 2.33 25.18
N ASP A 10 19.17 2.34 24.17
CA ASP A 10 20.09 1.27 23.75
C ASP A 10 19.39 -0.10 23.55
N LEU A 11 18.14 -0.06 23.07
CA LEU A 11 17.29 -1.24 22.91
C LEU A 11 17.84 -2.16 21.83
N THR A 12 18.10 -3.41 22.19
CA THR A 12 18.51 -4.46 21.26
C THR A 12 17.58 -5.66 21.37
N THR A 13 17.00 -6.07 20.23
CA THR A 13 16.09 -7.23 20.14
C THR A 13 16.58 -8.17 19.05
N VAL A 14 16.72 -9.44 19.38
CA VAL A 14 17.28 -10.47 18.50
C VAL A 14 16.32 -11.64 18.33
N PHE A 15 16.44 -12.33 17.19
CA PHE A 15 15.77 -13.60 16.90
C PHE A 15 16.84 -14.67 16.69
N GLU A 16 16.83 -15.68 17.57
CA GLU A 16 17.78 -16.80 17.52
C GLU A 16 17.09 -18.05 16.96
N THR A 17 17.48 -18.43 15.76
CA THR A 17 17.09 -19.71 15.15
C THR A 17 18.26 -20.69 15.25
N SER A 18 18.02 -21.99 15.03
CA SER A 18 19.07 -23.03 15.06
C SER A 18 20.26 -22.74 14.13
N ASN A 19 20.07 -21.92 13.10
CA ASN A 19 21.07 -21.68 12.06
C ASN A 19 21.57 -20.25 11.98
N GLN A 20 20.90 -19.28 12.64
CA GLN A 20 21.20 -17.87 12.46
C GLN A 20 20.68 -17.02 13.62
N LYS A 21 21.49 -16.03 14.06
CA LYS A 21 21.07 -14.92 14.92
C LYS A 21 20.79 -13.69 14.05
N VAL A 22 19.55 -13.18 14.11
CA VAL A 22 19.12 -11.98 13.40
C VAL A 22 18.90 -10.87 14.40
N ILE A 23 19.62 -9.77 14.29
CA ILE A 23 19.41 -8.56 15.10
C ILE A 23 18.34 -7.72 14.40
N ALA A 24 17.14 -7.72 14.97
CA ALA A 24 15.99 -7.00 14.39
C ALA A 24 15.93 -5.55 14.85
N VAL A 25 16.39 -5.25 16.05
CA VAL A 25 16.53 -3.92 16.65
C VAL A 25 17.93 -3.85 17.26
N ASN A 26 18.71 -2.85 16.91
CA ASN A 26 20.10 -2.72 17.28
C ASN A 26 20.38 -1.34 17.85
N ASP A 27 20.62 -1.25 19.14
CA ASP A 27 21.00 -0.01 19.84
C ASP A 27 20.05 1.17 19.57
N VAL A 28 18.73 0.92 19.64
CA VAL A 28 17.70 1.93 19.33
C VAL A 28 17.42 2.80 20.53
N THR A 29 17.61 4.12 20.35
CA THR A 29 17.30 5.15 21.34
C THR A 29 16.29 6.13 20.75
N ILE A 30 15.10 6.20 21.37
CA ILE A 30 13.98 7.10 20.97
C ILE A 30 13.24 7.59 22.22
N SER A 31 12.60 8.75 22.11
CA SER A 31 11.77 9.31 23.19
C SER A 31 10.46 9.86 22.63
N VAL A 32 9.43 9.84 23.46
CA VAL A 32 8.10 10.39 23.14
C VAL A 32 7.64 11.29 24.26
N ASN A 33 7.25 12.50 23.93
CA ASN A 33 6.68 13.47 24.88
C ASN A 33 5.14 13.36 24.94
N ARG A 34 4.54 13.81 26.06
CA ARG A 34 3.07 13.92 26.16
C ARG A 34 2.52 14.87 25.10
N GLY A 35 1.41 14.48 24.48
CA GLY A 35 0.75 15.25 23.42
C GLY A 35 1.53 15.37 22.12
N LYS A 36 2.66 14.67 21.98
CA LYS A 36 3.50 14.68 20.78
C LYS A 36 3.47 13.34 20.04
N THR A 37 3.69 13.41 18.75
CA THR A 37 3.75 12.24 17.87
C THR A 37 5.16 12.03 17.36
N LEU A 38 5.75 10.85 17.69
CA LEU A 38 6.97 10.36 17.08
C LEU A 38 6.60 9.50 15.86
N GLY A 39 7.02 9.90 14.67
CA GLY A 39 6.97 9.07 13.46
C GLY A 39 8.16 8.11 13.42
N LEU A 40 7.90 6.80 13.35
CA LEU A 40 8.94 5.78 13.13
C LEU A 40 8.80 5.25 11.70
N VAL A 41 9.74 5.58 10.81
CA VAL A 41 9.65 5.32 9.38
C VAL A 41 10.80 4.44 8.87
N GLY A 42 10.54 3.64 7.85
CA GLY A 42 11.53 2.77 7.19
C GLY A 42 10.83 1.68 6.39
N GLU A 43 11.59 0.90 5.62
CA GLU A 43 11.07 -0.23 4.84
C GLU A 43 10.61 -1.39 5.72
N SER A 44 9.87 -2.33 5.13
CA SER A 44 9.51 -3.60 5.77
C SER A 44 10.77 -4.37 6.20
N GLY A 45 10.73 -4.95 7.40
CA GLY A 45 11.92 -5.61 7.97
C GLY A 45 12.98 -4.67 8.53
N SER A 46 12.76 -3.33 8.56
CA SER A 46 13.71 -2.41 9.20
C SER A 46 13.71 -2.47 10.74
N GLY A 47 12.73 -3.16 11.37
CA GLY A 47 12.65 -3.34 12.82
C GLY A 47 11.55 -2.53 13.52
N LYS A 48 10.78 -1.69 12.83
CA LYS A 48 9.74 -0.79 13.40
C LYS A 48 8.72 -1.51 14.29
N SER A 49 8.05 -2.52 13.75
CA SER A 49 7.05 -3.29 14.49
C SER A 49 7.68 -4.09 15.63
N VAL A 50 8.92 -4.57 15.46
CA VAL A 50 9.66 -5.25 16.52
C VAL A 50 9.99 -4.28 17.66
N THR A 51 10.35 -3.02 17.36
CA THR A 51 10.54 -1.97 18.37
C THR A 51 9.25 -1.74 19.17
N ALA A 52 8.10 -1.62 18.48
CA ALA A 52 6.79 -1.48 19.14
C ALA A 52 6.45 -2.67 20.04
N MET A 53 6.66 -3.89 19.54
CA MET A 53 6.45 -5.13 20.29
C MET A 53 7.41 -5.25 21.48
N SER A 54 8.64 -4.76 21.36
CA SER A 54 9.62 -4.73 22.44
C SER A 54 9.19 -3.78 23.56
N ILE A 55 8.68 -2.58 23.23
CA ILE A 55 8.13 -1.62 24.20
C ILE A 55 7.03 -2.27 25.04
N LEU A 56 6.19 -3.07 24.42
CA LEU A 56 5.11 -3.80 25.10
C LEU A 56 5.55 -5.15 25.66
N ARG A 57 6.81 -5.58 25.51
CA ARG A 57 7.29 -6.92 25.83
C ARG A 57 6.42 -8.03 25.24
N LEU A 58 5.99 -7.87 23.99
CA LEU A 58 5.18 -8.83 23.23
C LEU A 58 6.00 -9.60 22.20
N VAL A 59 7.32 -9.48 22.22
CA VAL A 59 8.23 -10.26 21.37
C VAL A 59 8.11 -11.74 21.72
N SER A 60 7.67 -12.55 20.76
CA SER A 60 7.46 -13.99 20.93
C SER A 60 8.72 -14.79 20.58
N ALA A 61 8.93 -15.94 21.22
CA ALA A 61 10.00 -16.86 20.85
C ALA A 61 9.95 -17.21 19.34
N PRO A 62 11.09 -17.28 18.64
CA PRO A 62 12.47 -17.30 19.15
C PRO A 62 13.11 -15.90 19.38
N GLY A 63 12.29 -14.83 19.39
CA GLY A 63 12.75 -13.47 19.66
C GLY A 63 12.93 -13.21 21.16
N LYS A 64 13.93 -12.39 21.51
CA LYS A 64 14.18 -11.92 22.87
C LYS A 64 14.75 -10.49 22.86
N ILE A 65 14.43 -9.71 23.89
CA ILE A 65 15.11 -8.44 24.17
C ILE A 65 16.43 -8.78 24.87
N GLU A 66 17.55 -8.37 24.25
CA GLU A 66 18.89 -8.72 24.72
C GLU A 66 19.46 -7.66 25.66
N SER A 67 19.23 -6.37 25.37
CA SER A 67 19.72 -5.25 26.18
C SER A 67 18.85 -4.00 26.01
N GLY A 68 19.13 -2.98 26.82
CA GLY A 68 18.49 -1.68 26.80
C GLY A 68 17.59 -1.43 28.01
N SER A 69 16.94 -0.27 28.04
CA SER A 69 15.95 0.10 29.04
C SER A 69 14.74 0.78 28.39
N ILE A 70 13.56 0.60 28.98
CA ILE A 70 12.30 1.20 28.49
C ILE A 70 11.60 1.85 29.68
N THR A 71 11.80 3.15 29.83
CA THR A 71 11.24 3.93 30.93
C THR A 71 9.93 4.59 30.51
N PHE A 72 8.87 4.31 31.24
CA PHE A 72 7.53 4.88 31.02
C PHE A 72 7.10 5.71 32.23
N SER A 73 6.67 6.96 32.01
CA SER A 73 6.29 7.92 33.06
C SER A 73 4.77 7.88 33.30
N ILE A 74 4.38 7.49 34.52
CA ILE A 74 2.98 7.42 34.97
C ILE A 74 2.84 8.33 36.19
N ASP A 75 1.93 9.31 36.15
CA ASP A 75 1.54 10.13 37.30
C ASP A 75 2.76 10.59 38.14
N ASP A 76 3.77 11.21 37.51
CA ASP A 76 5.04 11.68 38.07
C ASP A 76 6.02 10.59 38.55
N THR A 77 5.71 9.31 38.38
CA THR A 77 6.63 8.20 38.63
C THR A 77 7.11 7.56 37.34
N SER A 78 8.40 7.18 37.30
CA SER A 78 8.98 6.49 36.16
C SER A 78 9.18 5.01 36.49
N ILE A 79 8.72 4.14 35.60
CA ILE A 79 8.86 2.70 35.72
C ILE A 79 9.67 2.14 34.54
N ASP A 80 10.51 1.16 34.78
CA ASP A 80 11.18 0.42 33.71
C ASP A 80 10.33 -0.78 33.31
N LEU A 81 9.79 -0.75 32.08
CA LEU A 81 8.90 -1.80 31.57
C LEU A 81 9.61 -3.16 31.42
N LEU A 82 10.93 -3.19 31.27
CA LEU A 82 11.67 -4.43 31.11
C LEU A 82 11.81 -5.21 32.43
N SER A 83 11.86 -4.49 33.55
CA SER A 83 11.98 -5.07 34.90
C SER A 83 10.62 -5.40 35.54
N GLU A 84 9.51 -4.90 34.98
CA GLU A 84 8.17 -5.06 35.54
C GLU A 84 7.66 -6.51 35.51
N SER A 85 6.88 -6.86 36.53
CA SER A 85 6.18 -8.15 36.59
C SER A 85 5.08 -8.27 35.53
N ASP A 86 4.80 -9.48 35.07
CA ASP A 86 3.74 -9.71 34.07
C ASP A 86 2.35 -9.26 34.56
N SER A 87 2.09 -9.32 35.87
CA SER A 87 0.83 -8.85 36.45
C SER A 87 0.67 -7.33 36.34
N ASN A 88 1.74 -6.56 36.51
CA ASN A 88 1.75 -5.11 36.34
C ASN A 88 1.70 -4.73 34.87
N LEU A 89 2.45 -5.43 34.00
CA LEU A 89 2.40 -5.20 32.57
C LEU A 89 0.99 -5.40 31.98
N ARG A 90 0.22 -6.37 32.49
CA ARG A 90 -1.20 -6.54 32.06
C ARG A 90 -2.06 -5.34 32.38
N LYS A 91 -1.79 -4.60 33.45
CA LYS A 91 -2.52 -3.37 33.79
C LYS A 91 -2.10 -2.20 32.90
N ILE A 92 -0.84 -2.20 32.45
CA ILE A 92 -0.28 -1.18 31.57
C ILE A 92 -0.73 -1.39 30.12
N ARG A 93 -0.61 -2.62 29.61
CA ARG A 93 -1.04 -3.01 28.26
C ARG A 93 -2.57 -2.84 28.12
N GLY A 94 -3.01 -2.02 27.19
CA GLY A 94 -4.41 -1.64 26.98
C GLY A 94 -4.96 -0.59 27.95
N GLY A 95 -4.41 -0.51 29.17
CA GLY A 95 -4.84 0.46 30.17
C GLY A 95 -4.14 1.81 30.09
N ARG A 96 -2.82 1.81 29.94
CA ARG A 96 -1.96 3.01 29.86
C ARG A 96 -1.24 3.13 28.53
N ILE A 97 -0.79 2.01 27.95
CA ILE A 97 -0.20 1.94 26.62
C ILE A 97 -1.10 1.07 25.75
N ALA A 98 -1.67 1.62 24.71
CA ALA A 98 -2.49 0.91 23.74
C ALA A 98 -1.77 0.75 22.40
N MET A 99 -2.11 -0.29 21.65
CA MET A 99 -1.56 -0.53 20.31
C MET A 99 -2.67 -0.80 19.29
N ILE A 100 -2.53 -0.17 18.13
CA ILE A 100 -3.27 -0.50 16.92
C ILE A 100 -2.33 -1.34 16.05
N PHE A 101 -2.72 -2.57 15.76
CA PHE A 101 -1.94 -3.51 14.95
C PHE A 101 -2.16 -3.29 13.46
N GLN A 102 -1.20 -3.73 12.64
CA GLN A 102 -1.11 -3.49 11.20
C GLN A 102 -2.33 -3.98 10.42
N GLU A 103 -2.92 -5.13 10.78
CA GLU A 103 -4.01 -5.74 10.00
C GLU A 103 -5.34 -5.76 10.77
N PRO A 104 -6.37 -4.99 10.31
CA PRO A 104 -7.69 -5.01 10.93
C PRO A 104 -8.42 -6.35 10.83
N MET A 105 -8.09 -7.15 9.80
CA MET A 105 -8.73 -8.44 9.54
C MET A 105 -8.32 -9.51 10.54
N THR A 106 -7.09 -9.46 11.02
CA THR A 106 -6.54 -10.43 11.98
C THR A 106 -6.68 -9.96 13.42
N SER A 107 -6.79 -8.64 13.63
CA SER A 107 -6.88 -8.03 14.96
C SER A 107 -8.28 -8.10 15.58
N LEU A 108 -9.34 -8.09 14.76
CA LEU A 108 -10.72 -8.26 15.22
C LEU A 108 -11.16 -9.71 15.07
N ASN A 109 -11.68 -10.28 16.16
CA ASN A 109 -12.22 -11.64 16.15
C ASN A 109 -13.53 -11.69 15.33
N PRO A 110 -13.60 -12.46 14.23
CA PRO A 110 -14.76 -12.46 13.32
C PRO A 110 -16.03 -13.07 13.92
N VAL A 111 -15.93 -13.82 15.02
CA VAL A 111 -17.10 -14.50 15.65
C VAL A 111 -17.74 -13.68 16.79
N TYR A 112 -17.16 -12.54 17.14
CA TYR A 112 -17.72 -11.60 18.11
C TYR A 112 -18.16 -10.30 17.45
N THR A 113 -19.20 -9.67 17.98
CA THR A 113 -19.63 -8.34 17.51
C THR A 113 -18.58 -7.28 17.84
N THR A 114 -18.55 -6.22 17.07
CA THR A 114 -17.56 -5.15 17.24
C THR A 114 -17.72 -4.43 18.57
N GLY A 115 -18.97 -4.21 19.01
CA GLY A 115 -19.25 -3.63 20.33
C GLY A 115 -18.80 -4.51 21.48
N TYR A 116 -18.99 -5.83 21.38
CA TYR A 116 -18.53 -6.76 22.43
C TYR A 116 -17.01 -6.66 22.64
N GLN A 117 -16.22 -6.61 21.56
CA GLN A 117 -14.75 -6.56 21.65
C GLN A 117 -14.25 -5.25 22.29
N VAL A 118 -14.90 -4.11 22.02
CA VAL A 118 -14.58 -2.84 22.69
C VAL A 118 -15.00 -2.85 24.15
N MET A 119 -16.20 -3.39 24.46
CA MET A 119 -16.67 -3.55 25.83
C MET A 119 -15.77 -4.46 26.67
N GLU A 120 -15.23 -5.53 26.08
CA GLU A 120 -14.31 -6.46 26.75
C GLU A 120 -13.07 -5.72 27.28
N ALA A 121 -12.45 -4.86 26.45
CA ALA A 121 -11.31 -4.04 26.87
C ALA A 121 -11.67 -3.09 28.02
N ILE A 122 -12.84 -2.45 27.97
CA ILE A 122 -13.33 -1.57 29.04
C ILE A 122 -13.52 -2.36 30.36
N LEU A 123 -14.21 -3.48 30.30
CA LEU A 123 -14.52 -4.29 31.49
C LEU A 123 -13.28 -4.91 32.13
N LEU A 124 -12.24 -5.18 31.33
CA LEU A 124 -10.97 -5.72 31.83
C LEU A 124 -10.18 -4.68 32.65
N HIS A 125 -10.18 -3.42 32.24
CA HIS A 125 -9.32 -2.38 32.80
C HIS A 125 -10.04 -1.36 33.68
N LYS A 126 -11.36 -1.22 33.53
CA LYS A 126 -12.17 -0.25 34.27
C LYS A 126 -13.21 -0.97 35.15
N LYS A 127 -13.42 -0.46 36.35
CA LYS A 127 -14.50 -0.96 37.24
C LYS A 127 -15.84 -0.33 36.80
N MET A 128 -16.46 -0.92 35.76
CA MET A 128 -17.73 -0.48 35.19
C MET A 128 -18.72 -1.64 35.08
N SER A 129 -20.01 -1.36 35.15
CA SER A 129 -21.07 -2.32 34.82
C SER A 129 -21.11 -2.56 33.29
N ARG A 130 -21.75 -3.65 32.87
CA ARG A 130 -21.93 -3.96 31.46
C ARG A 130 -22.69 -2.86 30.69
N GLU A 131 -23.69 -2.25 31.34
CA GLU A 131 -24.49 -1.20 30.69
C GLU A 131 -23.70 0.09 30.55
N GLU A 132 -22.91 0.48 31.55
CA GLU A 132 -21.98 1.62 31.45
C GLU A 132 -20.92 1.38 30.35
N ALA A 133 -20.35 0.16 30.28
CA ALA A 133 -19.39 -0.18 29.24
C ALA A 133 -20.02 -0.16 27.84
N LYS A 134 -21.27 -0.57 27.69
CA LYS A 134 -22.03 -0.47 26.43
C LYS A 134 -22.23 0.99 26.02
N GLN A 135 -22.69 1.82 26.95
CA GLN A 135 -22.89 3.25 26.70
C GLN A 135 -21.57 3.93 26.29
N LYS A 136 -20.48 3.62 27.00
CA LYS A 136 -19.15 4.12 26.69
C LYS A 136 -18.67 3.67 25.31
N THR A 137 -18.99 2.45 24.90
CA THR A 137 -18.68 1.93 23.57
C THR A 137 -19.42 2.71 22.47
N ILE A 138 -20.70 3.04 22.69
CA ILE A 138 -21.49 3.86 21.76
C ILE A 138 -20.87 5.27 21.62
N GLU A 139 -20.46 5.88 22.74
CA GLU A 139 -19.78 7.19 22.75
C GLU A 139 -18.46 7.13 21.97
N LEU A 140 -17.63 6.09 22.18
CA LEU A 140 -16.39 5.89 21.45
C LEU A 140 -16.64 5.70 19.95
N PHE A 141 -17.66 4.93 19.55
CA PHE A 141 -18.02 4.77 18.14
C PHE A 141 -18.45 6.09 17.52
N HIS A 142 -19.14 6.95 18.28
CA HIS A 142 -19.47 8.29 17.83
C HIS A 142 -18.21 9.16 17.69
N GLU A 143 -17.31 9.14 18.69
CA GLU A 143 -16.06 9.90 18.71
C GLU A 143 -15.14 9.55 17.51
N VAL A 144 -15.05 8.26 17.17
CA VAL A 144 -14.27 7.82 15.99
C VAL A 144 -15.04 7.95 14.66
N GLY A 145 -16.25 8.50 14.67
CA GLY A 145 -17.05 8.77 13.47
C GLY A 145 -17.64 7.54 12.81
N ILE A 146 -18.03 6.52 13.57
CA ILE A 146 -18.81 5.39 13.04
C ILE A 146 -20.28 5.82 12.93
N PRO A 147 -20.91 5.72 11.73
CA PRO A 147 -22.31 6.10 11.56
C PRO A 147 -23.25 5.14 12.29
N ASN A 148 -24.35 5.67 12.89
CA ASN A 148 -25.35 4.91 13.64
C ASN A 148 -24.71 3.97 14.70
N PRO A 149 -23.98 4.50 15.70
CA PRO A 149 -23.21 3.72 16.66
C PRO A 149 -24.03 2.64 17.37
N SER A 150 -25.27 2.96 17.78
CA SER A 150 -26.17 2.04 18.50
C SER A 150 -26.51 0.77 17.72
N ASP A 151 -26.57 0.85 16.40
CA ASP A 151 -26.81 -0.32 15.54
C ASP A 151 -25.49 -1.06 15.28
N ARG A 152 -24.41 -0.31 15.10
CA ARG A 152 -23.10 -0.84 14.70
C ARG A 152 -22.42 -1.67 15.78
N ILE A 153 -22.69 -1.44 17.07
CA ILE A 153 -22.16 -2.28 18.16
C ILE A 153 -22.60 -3.75 18.04
N HIS A 154 -23.70 -4.03 17.36
CA HIS A 154 -24.23 -5.38 17.15
C HIS A 154 -23.73 -6.07 15.88
N MET A 155 -22.98 -5.35 15.03
CA MET A 155 -22.44 -5.90 13.79
C MET A 155 -21.15 -6.69 14.01
N TYR A 156 -20.96 -7.68 13.16
CA TYR A 156 -19.71 -8.43 13.08
C TYR A 156 -18.69 -7.71 12.19
N PRO A 157 -17.38 -7.95 12.36
CA PRO A 157 -16.34 -7.30 11.55
C PRO A 157 -16.52 -7.47 10.05
N HIS A 158 -16.99 -8.63 9.60
CA HIS A 158 -17.20 -8.91 8.16
C HIS A 158 -18.39 -8.15 7.54
N GLU A 159 -19.28 -7.58 8.35
CA GLU A 159 -20.40 -6.74 7.90
C GLU A 159 -20.02 -5.26 7.75
N MET A 160 -18.79 -4.89 8.13
CA MET A 160 -18.28 -3.52 8.12
C MET A 160 -17.25 -3.30 7.00
N SER A 161 -17.17 -2.06 6.48
CA SER A 161 -16.11 -1.67 5.53
C SER A 161 -14.73 -1.65 6.18
N GLY A 162 -13.64 -1.67 5.39
CA GLY A 162 -12.26 -1.58 5.88
C GLY A 162 -12.04 -0.37 6.80
N GLY A 163 -12.47 0.82 6.37
CA GLY A 163 -12.36 2.03 7.18
C GLY A 163 -13.21 2.00 8.45
N GLN A 164 -14.39 1.35 8.43
CA GLN A 164 -15.20 1.17 9.65
C GLN A 164 -14.52 0.22 10.63
N ARG A 165 -13.96 -0.89 10.16
CA ARG A 165 -13.17 -1.82 11.00
C ARG A 165 -11.97 -1.12 11.64
N GLN A 166 -11.27 -0.28 10.88
CA GLN A 166 -10.16 0.52 11.41
C GLN A 166 -10.62 1.48 12.52
N ARG A 167 -11.76 2.15 12.34
CA ARG A 167 -12.35 3.01 13.37
C ARG A 167 -12.75 2.23 14.63
N VAL A 168 -13.23 0.99 14.49
CA VAL A 168 -13.49 0.08 15.64
C VAL A 168 -12.20 -0.24 16.39
N MET A 169 -11.10 -0.53 15.68
CA MET A 169 -9.79 -0.79 16.31
C MET A 169 -9.27 0.45 17.05
N ILE A 170 -9.43 1.63 16.47
CA ILE A 170 -9.09 2.90 17.13
C ILE A 170 -9.95 3.07 18.40
N ALA A 171 -11.27 2.85 18.31
CA ALA A 171 -12.16 2.91 19.46
C ALA A 171 -11.76 1.91 20.57
N MET A 172 -11.37 0.70 20.20
CA MET A 172 -10.88 -0.32 21.13
C MET A 172 -9.58 0.12 21.81
N ALA A 173 -8.61 0.63 21.06
CA ALA A 173 -7.34 1.14 21.60
C ALA A 173 -7.56 2.32 22.57
N LEU A 174 -8.51 3.20 22.27
CA LEU A 174 -8.84 4.38 23.08
C LEU A 174 -9.78 4.12 24.25
N SER A 175 -10.33 2.91 24.36
CA SER A 175 -11.40 2.55 25.30
C SER A 175 -11.04 2.78 26.77
N CYS A 176 -9.77 2.63 27.11
CA CYS A 176 -9.25 2.83 28.46
C CYS A 176 -8.59 4.19 28.69
N SER A 177 -8.63 5.12 27.71
CA SER A 177 -7.96 6.43 27.73
C SER A 177 -6.46 6.28 28.02
N PRO A 178 -5.70 5.66 27.13
CA PRO A 178 -4.26 5.43 27.32
C PRO A 178 -3.48 6.74 27.32
N ASP A 179 -2.31 6.76 27.99
CA ASP A 179 -1.35 7.85 27.95
C ASP A 179 -0.50 7.81 26.66
N LEU A 180 -0.23 6.60 26.15
CA LEU A 180 0.57 6.36 24.94
C LEU A 180 -0.20 5.47 23.96
N LEU A 181 -0.27 5.87 22.71
CA LEU A 181 -0.79 5.08 21.60
C LEU A 181 0.35 4.67 20.66
N ILE A 182 0.51 3.39 20.41
CA ILE A 182 1.39 2.86 19.35
C ILE A 182 0.50 2.47 18.18
N ALA A 183 0.67 3.14 17.04
CA ALA A 183 -0.11 2.88 15.83
C ALA A 183 0.82 2.27 14.76
N ASP A 184 0.75 0.96 14.61
CA ASP A 184 1.58 0.20 13.66
C ASP A 184 0.88 0.09 12.31
N GLU A 185 1.29 0.91 11.37
CA GLU A 185 0.71 1.03 10.02
C GLU A 185 -0.83 1.13 10.00
N PRO A 186 -1.44 2.03 10.77
CA PRO A 186 -2.90 2.03 10.99
C PRO A 186 -3.72 2.43 9.76
N THR A 187 -3.08 2.82 8.67
CA THR A 187 -3.75 3.26 7.43
C THR A 187 -3.41 2.39 6.22
N THR A 188 -2.61 1.34 6.40
CA THR A 188 -2.28 0.39 5.33
C THR A 188 -3.55 -0.30 4.82
N ALA A 189 -3.65 -0.49 3.51
CA ALA A 189 -4.81 -1.04 2.80
C ALA A 189 -6.12 -0.21 2.87
N LEU A 190 -6.04 1.07 3.27
CA LEU A 190 -7.13 2.03 3.15
C LEU A 190 -6.97 2.88 1.88
N ASP A 191 -8.09 3.31 1.31
CA ASP A 191 -8.04 4.32 0.26
C ASP A 191 -7.61 5.68 0.79
N VAL A 192 -7.08 6.53 -0.10
CA VAL A 192 -6.44 7.82 0.25
C VAL A 192 -7.39 8.75 1.02
N THR A 193 -8.68 8.74 0.70
CA THR A 193 -9.71 9.58 1.35
C THR A 193 -9.93 9.13 2.79
N ILE A 194 -10.10 7.83 3.02
CA ILE A 194 -10.27 7.26 4.38
C ILE A 194 -8.97 7.41 5.18
N GLN A 195 -7.81 7.21 4.56
CA GLN A 195 -6.51 7.44 5.19
C GLN A 195 -6.41 8.87 5.74
N ALA A 196 -6.69 9.90 4.93
CA ALA A 196 -6.64 11.31 5.37
C ALA A 196 -7.60 11.56 6.56
N GLN A 197 -8.80 10.98 6.53
CA GLN A 197 -9.76 11.08 7.65
C GLN A 197 -9.23 10.43 8.93
N ILE A 198 -8.61 9.25 8.84
CA ILE A 198 -8.04 8.53 10.00
C ILE A 198 -6.84 9.31 10.58
N LEU A 199 -5.96 9.85 9.75
CA LEU A 199 -4.84 10.67 10.20
C LEU A 199 -5.31 11.92 10.96
N THR A 200 -6.30 12.62 10.40
CA THR A 200 -6.92 13.78 11.05
C THR A 200 -7.54 13.40 12.40
N LEU A 201 -8.28 12.29 12.45
CA LEU A 201 -8.89 11.78 13.67
C LEU A 201 -7.85 11.46 14.74
N LEU A 202 -6.82 10.66 14.41
CA LEU A 202 -5.78 10.26 15.36
C LEU A 202 -5.05 11.49 15.94
N ARG A 203 -4.73 12.47 15.08
CA ARG A 203 -4.09 13.69 15.50
C ARG A 203 -4.96 14.50 16.46
N GLN A 204 -6.25 14.70 16.15
CA GLN A 204 -7.19 15.39 17.03
C GLN A 204 -7.30 14.71 18.39
N LEU A 205 -7.37 13.37 18.40
CA LEU A 205 -7.44 12.58 19.63
C LEU A 205 -6.17 12.71 20.48
N CYS A 206 -4.98 12.71 19.87
CA CYS A 206 -3.72 12.91 20.59
C CYS A 206 -3.66 14.29 21.26
N VAL A 207 -4.01 15.36 20.54
CA VAL A 207 -4.01 16.72 21.08
C VAL A 207 -5.06 16.86 22.17
N ASN A 208 -6.32 16.46 21.92
CA ASN A 208 -7.44 16.64 22.84
C ASN A 208 -7.26 15.87 24.16
N ARG A 209 -6.58 14.71 24.11
CA ARG A 209 -6.37 13.86 25.27
C ARG A 209 -4.97 13.99 25.89
N ASN A 210 -4.12 14.90 25.36
CA ASN A 210 -2.71 15.04 25.73
C ASN A 210 -1.96 13.70 25.76
N MET A 211 -2.25 12.86 24.76
CA MET A 211 -1.74 11.50 24.62
C MET A 211 -0.50 11.50 23.73
N GLY A 212 0.59 10.83 24.16
CA GLY A 212 1.75 10.60 23.30
C GLY A 212 1.41 9.55 22.24
N MET A 213 2.03 9.63 21.05
CA MET A 213 1.84 8.65 20.00
C MET A 213 3.16 8.25 19.35
N ILE A 214 3.34 6.93 19.11
CA ILE A 214 4.32 6.40 18.16
C ILE A 214 3.53 5.98 16.92
N PHE A 215 3.79 6.64 15.79
CA PHE A 215 3.13 6.35 14.52
C PHE A 215 4.12 5.67 13.58
N ILE A 216 3.90 4.40 13.28
CA ILE A 216 4.76 3.58 12.43
C ILE A 216 4.17 3.55 11.02
N THR A 217 4.99 3.82 10.01
CA THR A 217 4.65 3.70 8.60
C THR A 217 5.90 3.58 7.74
N HIS A 218 5.74 3.14 6.52
CA HIS A 218 6.76 3.21 5.47
C HIS A 218 6.62 4.45 4.58
N ASP A 219 5.55 5.25 4.73
CA ASP A 219 5.26 6.42 3.89
C ASP A 219 5.60 7.74 4.60
N LEU A 220 6.67 8.42 4.14
CA LEU A 220 7.07 9.73 4.64
C LEU A 220 6.01 10.82 4.38
N GLY A 221 5.18 10.71 3.34
CA GLY A 221 4.09 11.65 3.10
C GLY A 221 3.06 11.62 4.23
N VAL A 222 2.76 10.42 4.75
CA VAL A 222 1.89 10.25 5.92
C VAL A 222 2.53 10.86 7.18
N ILE A 223 3.83 10.64 7.36
CA ILE A 223 4.59 11.23 8.48
C ILE A 223 4.53 12.76 8.45
N ALA A 224 4.65 13.38 7.27
CA ALA A 224 4.55 14.83 7.12
C ALA A 224 3.24 15.40 7.66
N GLU A 225 2.14 14.63 7.62
CA GLU A 225 0.82 15.07 8.07
C GLU A 225 0.61 14.90 9.58
N ILE A 226 1.24 13.91 10.22
CA ILE A 226 0.88 13.52 11.59
C ILE A 226 2.00 13.72 12.61
N ALA A 227 3.28 13.56 12.25
CA ALA A 227 4.39 13.54 13.19
C ALA A 227 4.88 14.95 13.60
N ASP A 228 5.41 15.06 14.82
CA ASP A 228 6.20 16.19 15.32
C ASP A 228 7.70 15.92 15.15
N ASP A 229 8.14 14.73 15.59
CA ASP A 229 9.50 14.23 15.47
C ASP A 229 9.50 12.95 14.62
N VAL A 230 10.62 12.68 13.95
CA VAL A 230 10.75 11.53 13.03
C VAL A 230 12.06 10.79 13.31
N ALA A 231 11.94 9.48 13.52
CA ALA A 231 13.07 8.56 13.58
C ALA A 231 13.03 7.65 12.34
N VAL A 232 14.08 7.69 11.52
CA VAL A 232 14.22 6.87 10.32
C VAL A 232 15.00 5.62 10.66
N MET A 233 14.40 4.45 10.42
CA MET A 233 14.94 3.16 10.78
C MET A 233 15.35 2.34 9.57
N TYR A 234 16.59 1.87 9.55
CA TYR A 234 17.14 1.03 8.48
C TYR A 234 17.89 -0.16 9.07
N ARG A 235 17.50 -1.38 8.70
CA ARG A 235 18.12 -2.65 9.13
C ARG A 235 18.40 -2.70 10.65
N GLY A 236 17.42 -2.36 11.45
CA GLY A 236 17.49 -2.43 12.91
C GLY A 236 18.02 -1.17 13.60
N ASN A 237 18.63 -0.22 12.88
CA ASN A 237 19.27 0.97 13.45
C ASN A 237 18.45 2.24 13.15
N ILE A 238 18.48 3.22 14.06
CA ILE A 238 18.03 4.58 13.77
C ILE A 238 19.18 5.29 13.03
N VAL A 239 18.93 5.60 11.75
CA VAL A 239 19.95 6.25 10.89
C VAL A 239 19.83 7.77 10.86
N GLU A 240 18.64 8.28 11.16
CA GLU A 240 18.41 9.72 11.30
C GLU A 240 17.24 9.98 12.25
N HIS A 241 17.36 10.98 13.14
CA HIS A 241 16.31 11.39 14.07
C HIS A 241 16.32 12.92 14.18
N SER A 242 15.19 13.56 13.87
CA SER A 242 15.04 15.01 13.92
C SER A 242 13.56 15.41 13.95
N ASP A 243 13.28 16.70 14.13
CA ASP A 243 11.94 17.24 13.90
C ASP A 243 11.51 17.03 12.44
N VAL A 244 10.20 16.97 12.24
CA VAL A 244 9.62 16.66 10.92
C VAL A 244 10.07 17.64 9.84
N LEU A 245 10.16 18.96 10.13
CA LEU A 245 10.58 19.96 9.15
C LEU A 245 12.03 19.75 8.70
N SER A 246 12.93 19.43 9.65
CA SER A 246 14.33 19.16 9.35
C SER A 246 14.52 17.92 8.49
N ILE A 247 13.76 16.83 8.73
CA ILE A 247 13.78 15.64 7.87
C ILE A 247 13.41 15.98 6.43
N PHE A 248 12.39 16.82 6.20
CA PHE A 248 11.93 17.16 4.85
C PHE A 248 12.76 18.23 4.14
N THR A 249 13.50 19.07 4.88
CA THR A 249 14.25 20.20 4.29
C THR A 249 15.76 20.04 4.35
N LYS A 250 16.29 19.26 5.30
CA LYS A 250 17.71 19.20 5.62
C LYS A 250 18.17 17.78 5.98
N CYS A 251 17.51 16.74 5.46
CA CYS A 251 17.92 15.35 5.71
C CYS A 251 19.37 15.13 5.29
N LYS A 252 20.11 14.39 6.10
CA LYS A 252 21.54 14.16 5.91
C LYS A 252 21.83 12.75 5.39
N HIS A 253 21.10 11.76 5.92
CA HIS A 253 21.38 10.38 5.63
C HIS A 253 20.91 9.98 4.22
N PRO A 254 21.72 9.28 3.39
CA PRO A 254 21.39 8.92 2.01
C PRO A 254 20.12 8.07 1.91
N TYR A 255 19.86 7.21 2.90
CA TYR A 255 18.61 6.44 2.96
C TYR A 255 17.38 7.33 3.13
N THR A 256 17.41 8.34 4.00
CA THR A 256 16.32 9.30 4.17
C THR A 256 16.07 10.08 2.87
N LYS A 257 17.15 10.54 2.21
CA LYS A 257 17.06 11.21 0.89
C LYS A 257 16.40 10.30 -0.15
N SER A 258 16.79 9.03 -0.18
CA SER A 258 16.21 8.06 -1.11
C SER A 258 14.72 7.83 -0.87
N LEU A 259 14.28 7.66 0.39
CA LEU A 259 12.86 7.47 0.73
C LEU A 259 12.00 8.67 0.31
N LEU A 260 12.53 9.90 0.40
CA LEU A 260 11.83 11.10 -0.02
C LEU A 260 11.66 11.16 -1.54
N LEU A 261 12.65 10.70 -2.31
CA LEU A 261 12.70 10.84 -3.77
C LEU A 261 12.16 9.61 -4.52
N CYS A 262 12.16 8.42 -3.91
CA CYS A 262 11.61 7.19 -4.52
C CYS A 262 10.08 7.24 -4.71
N ARG A 263 9.38 8.14 -4.04
CA ARG A 263 7.93 8.29 -4.18
C ARG A 263 7.59 8.98 -5.49
N PRO A 264 6.59 8.50 -6.27
CA PRO A 264 6.09 9.23 -7.41
C PRO A 264 5.59 10.62 -6.97
N MET A 265 6.30 11.67 -7.40
CA MET A 265 5.90 13.04 -7.08
C MET A 265 4.77 13.49 -8.00
N LEU A 266 3.87 14.29 -7.44
CA LEU A 266 2.75 14.85 -8.19
C LEU A 266 3.18 15.99 -9.14
N SER A 267 4.31 16.65 -8.84
CA SER A 267 4.93 17.69 -9.66
C SER A 267 6.11 17.11 -10.42
N GLY A 268 6.10 17.23 -11.75
CA GLY A 268 7.18 16.81 -12.65
C GLY A 268 6.80 15.62 -13.55
N ASN A 269 7.41 15.59 -14.74
CA ASN A 269 7.29 14.51 -15.72
C ASN A 269 8.44 13.51 -15.54
N ILE A 270 8.54 12.90 -14.35
CA ILE A 270 9.57 11.90 -14.06
C ILE A 270 9.28 10.64 -14.88
N LYS A 271 10.17 10.27 -15.79
CA LYS A 271 10.04 9.07 -16.62
C LYS A 271 10.50 7.80 -15.92
N ARG A 272 11.41 7.92 -14.94
CA ARG A 272 11.94 6.82 -14.12
C ARG A 272 12.09 7.27 -12.67
N LEU A 273 11.58 6.51 -11.73
CA LEU A 273 11.71 6.80 -10.30
C LEU A 273 13.13 6.49 -9.81
N PRO A 274 13.74 7.35 -8.99
CA PRO A 274 14.95 6.99 -8.26
C PRO A 274 14.71 5.79 -7.36
N THR A 275 15.76 5.04 -7.05
CA THR A 275 15.72 3.88 -6.15
C THR A 275 16.80 4.02 -5.08
N VAL A 276 16.70 3.29 -3.96
CA VAL A 276 17.70 3.34 -2.87
C VAL A 276 19.11 3.05 -3.38
N SER A 277 19.26 2.13 -4.35
CA SER A 277 20.55 1.80 -4.94
C SER A 277 21.21 2.93 -5.74
N ASP A 278 20.46 3.97 -6.11
CA ASP A 278 21.00 5.15 -6.77
C ASP A 278 21.69 6.09 -5.77
N PHE A 279 21.32 6.03 -4.48
CA PHE A 279 21.84 6.89 -3.42
C PHE A 279 22.90 6.24 -2.54
N MET A 280 22.83 4.92 -2.37
CA MET A 280 23.75 4.22 -1.48
C MET A 280 24.00 2.77 -1.89
N GLU A 281 25.17 2.26 -1.51
CA GLU A 281 25.50 0.84 -1.48
C GLU A 281 25.74 0.38 -0.03
N THR A 282 25.46 -0.87 0.24
CA THR A 282 25.73 -1.47 1.55
C THR A 282 26.69 -2.62 1.38
N GLU A 283 27.83 -2.54 2.06
CA GLU A 283 28.82 -3.62 2.16
C GLU A 283 28.70 -4.27 3.55
N LEU A 284 28.57 -5.59 3.56
CA LEU A 284 28.67 -6.35 4.81
C LEU A 284 30.16 -6.51 5.14
N GLN A 285 30.57 -6.04 6.32
CA GLN A 285 31.94 -6.19 6.81
C GLN A 285 32.13 -7.57 7.44
N ASP A 286 33.39 -7.99 7.61
CA ASP A 286 33.74 -9.31 8.18
C ASP A 286 33.26 -9.49 9.63
N ASP A 287 33.05 -8.40 10.35
CA ASP A 287 32.50 -8.36 11.72
C ASP A 287 30.95 -8.42 11.76
N GLY A 288 30.30 -8.52 10.61
CA GLY A 288 28.85 -8.50 10.47
C GLY A 288 28.23 -7.10 10.52
N SER A 289 29.02 -6.04 10.66
CA SER A 289 28.55 -4.66 10.58
C SER A 289 28.26 -4.26 9.12
N LEU A 290 27.34 -3.32 8.93
CA LEU A 290 26.97 -2.79 7.62
C LEU A 290 27.65 -1.45 7.40
N LYS A 291 28.54 -1.39 6.42
CA LYS A 291 29.09 -0.13 5.94
C LYS A 291 28.19 0.44 4.85
N ILE A 292 27.66 1.63 5.08
CA ILE A 292 26.87 2.38 4.09
C ILE A 292 27.83 3.27 3.32
N LEU A 293 27.90 3.06 2.00
CA LEU A 293 28.66 3.89 1.07
C LEU A 293 27.67 4.83 0.38
N GLU A 294 27.76 6.13 0.71
CA GLU A 294 26.97 7.17 0.02
C GLU A 294 27.47 7.32 -1.41
N LYS A 295 26.55 7.21 -2.38
CA LYS A 295 26.84 7.57 -3.77
C LYS A 295 26.58 9.06 -3.94
N SER A 296 27.54 9.77 -4.56
CA SER A 296 27.34 11.17 -4.92
C SER A 296 26.27 11.23 -6.03
N VAL A 297 25.03 11.49 -5.63
CA VAL A 297 23.94 11.76 -6.59
C VAL A 297 24.08 13.21 -7.02
N SER A 298 24.68 13.44 -8.20
CA SER A 298 24.69 14.77 -8.80
C SER A 298 23.31 15.10 -9.36
N ASP A 299 22.95 16.40 -9.41
CA ASP A 299 21.73 16.86 -10.12
C ASP A 299 21.69 16.35 -11.58
N GLU A 300 22.85 16.13 -12.19
CA GLU A 300 22.97 15.56 -13.53
C GLU A 300 22.59 14.07 -13.56
N SER A 301 22.91 13.27 -12.53
CA SER A 301 22.47 11.87 -12.45
C SER A 301 20.97 11.75 -12.21
N LEU A 302 20.37 12.65 -11.42
CA LEU A 302 18.92 12.73 -11.25
C LEU A 302 18.22 13.13 -12.55
N ARG A 303 18.75 14.11 -13.27
CA ARG A 303 18.24 14.52 -14.61
C ARG A 303 18.35 13.38 -15.62
N ARG A 304 19.45 12.61 -15.63
CA ARG A 304 19.58 11.42 -16.49
C ARG A 304 18.55 10.34 -16.16
N VAL A 305 18.14 10.20 -14.89
CA VAL A 305 17.04 9.32 -14.49
C VAL A 305 15.71 9.86 -15.01
N GLU A 306 15.51 11.18 -14.99
CA GLU A 306 14.33 11.85 -15.56
C GLU A 306 14.24 11.70 -17.09
N GLU A 307 15.37 11.72 -17.79
CA GLU A 307 15.44 11.58 -19.25
C GLU A 307 15.28 10.15 -19.76
N LYS A 308 15.58 9.13 -18.94
CA LYS A 308 15.43 7.71 -19.31
C LYS A 308 14.00 7.25 -19.08
N GLY A 309 13.42 6.63 -20.08
CA GLY A 309 12.12 5.97 -19.99
C GLY A 309 11.23 6.24 -21.18
N ARG A 310 10.14 5.50 -21.26
CA ARG A 310 9.15 5.58 -22.32
C ARG A 310 8.36 6.90 -22.23
N GLY A 311 8.18 7.58 -23.35
CA GLY A 311 7.22 8.68 -23.49
C GLY A 311 5.77 8.21 -23.35
N ARG A 312 4.84 9.17 -23.28
CA ARG A 312 3.41 8.87 -23.21
C ARG A 312 2.82 8.53 -24.57
N HIS A 313 1.90 7.56 -24.59
CA HIS A 313 1.17 7.15 -25.81
C HIS A 313 -0.32 7.43 -25.63
N LEU A 314 -0.81 8.51 -26.26
CA LEU A 314 -2.18 9.00 -26.10
C LEU A 314 -3.13 8.43 -27.17
N TYR A 315 -4.42 8.69 -27.00
CA TYR A 315 -5.45 8.42 -27.99
C TYR A 315 -5.22 9.18 -29.30
N PRO A 316 -5.80 8.74 -30.44
CA PRO A 316 -5.83 9.52 -31.67
C PRO A 316 -6.37 10.94 -31.43
N LEU A 317 -5.81 11.94 -32.10
CA LEU A 317 -6.11 13.36 -31.90
C LEU A 317 -7.62 13.67 -32.02
N LYS A 318 -8.31 13.07 -33.00
CA LYS A 318 -9.75 13.22 -33.14
C LYS A 318 -10.52 12.71 -31.94
N ARG A 319 -10.07 11.60 -31.35
CA ARG A 319 -10.68 11.01 -30.16
C ARG A 319 -10.46 11.89 -28.93
N LEU A 320 -9.27 12.43 -28.78
CA LEU A 320 -8.95 13.41 -27.72
C LEU A 320 -9.82 14.66 -27.83
N ALA A 321 -10.02 15.19 -29.03
CA ALA A 321 -10.90 16.33 -29.27
C ALA A 321 -12.36 16.04 -28.88
N GLN A 322 -12.87 14.82 -29.18
CA GLN A 322 -14.21 14.38 -28.76
C GLN A 322 -14.35 14.30 -27.24
N LEU A 323 -13.28 14.00 -26.53
CA LEU A 323 -13.22 13.99 -25.06
C LEU A 323 -13.01 15.38 -24.44
N GLY A 324 -12.89 16.44 -25.27
CA GLY A 324 -12.73 17.83 -24.82
C GLY A 324 -11.27 18.23 -24.54
N TYR A 325 -10.29 17.48 -25.10
CA TYR A 325 -8.86 17.75 -24.95
C TYR A 325 -8.22 18.24 -26.28
N SER A 326 -8.90 19.12 -26.99
CA SER A 326 -8.43 19.67 -28.28
C SER A 326 -7.21 20.59 -28.18
N ALA A 327 -7.00 21.24 -27.03
CA ALA A 327 -5.89 22.19 -26.81
C ALA A 327 -4.52 21.51 -26.67
N LEU A 328 -4.44 20.19 -26.58
CA LEU A 328 -3.16 19.45 -26.51
C LEU A 328 -2.30 19.55 -27.81
N ARG A 329 -2.80 20.23 -28.87
CA ARG A 329 -2.08 20.34 -30.14
C ARG A 329 -0.83 21.20 -30.05
N ASP A 330 -0.81 22.17 -29.15
CA ASP A 330 0.23 23.21 -29.10
C ASP A 330 1.28 23.01 -28.00
N ASP A 331 0.98 22.11 -27.00
CA ASP A 331 1.83 21.86 -25.83
C ASP A 331 2.43 20.44 -25.79
N TYR A 332 2.76 19.86 -26.95
CA TYR A 332 3.46 18.57 -26.94
C TYR A 332 4.86 18.69 -26.34
N GLU A 333 5.01 18.35 -25.08
CA GLU A 333 6.33 18.11 -24.48
C GLU A 333 7.06 16.99 -25.25
N GLU A 334 8.37 17.07 -25.36
CA GLU A 334 9.20 16.03 -25.96
C GLU A 334 8.87 14.65 -25.33
N GLY A 335 8.54 13.66 -26.17
CA GLY A 335 8.26 12.29 -25.76
C GLY A 335 6.78 11.91 -25.66
N ILE A 336 5.84 12.74 -26.11
CA ILE A 336 4.43 12.35 -26.28
C ILE A 336 4.21 11.86 -27.72
N SER A 337 3.54 10.71 -27.86
CA SER A 337 3.05 10.16 -29.14
C SER A 337 1.54 9.92 -29.06
N CYS A 338 0.87 9.93 -30.21
CA CYS A 338 -0.53 9.55 -30.31
C CYS A 338 -0.67 8.30 -31.17
N ALA A 339 -1.68 7.47 -30.85
CA ALA A 339 -2.08 6.38 -31.72
C ALA A 339 -2.52 6.94 -33.09
N GLY A 340 -2.24 6.20 -34.15
CA GLY A 340 -2.63 6.59 -35.50
C GLY A 340 -4.16 6.69 -35.67
N GLU A 341 -4.64 7.62 -36.49
CA GLU A 341 -6.08 7.80 -36.74
C GLU A 341 -6.78 6.56 -37.32
N ALA A 342 -6.04 5.71 -38.04
CA ALA A 342 -6.52 4.44 -38.59
C ALA A 342 -6.23 3.24 -37.68
N GLU A 343 -5.57 3.43 -36.53
CA GLU A 343 -5.22 2.36 -35.61
C GLU A 343 -6.43 1.86 -34.84
N SER A 344 -6.68 0.55 -34.89
CA SER A 344 -7.74 -0.08 -34.11
C SER A 344 -7.26 -0.34 -32.67
N PRO A 345 -8.11 -0.09 -31.65
CA PRO A 345 -7.76 -0.40 -30.28
C PRO A 345 -7.53 -1.90 -30.06
N LEU A 346 -6.56 -2.24 -29.21
CA LEU A 346 -6.36 -3.62 -28.76
C LEU A 346 -7.53 -4.10 -27.89
N VAL A 347 -8.01 -3.21 -27.00
CA VAL A 347 -9.17 -3.43 -26.14
C VAL A 347 -10.21 -2.37 -26.43
N SER A 348 -11.45 -2.78 -26.68
CA SER A 348 -12.59 -1.86 -26.77
C SER A 348 -13.73 -2.37 -25.92
N VAL A 349 -14.20 -1.55 -25.02
CA VAL A 349 -15.28 -1.84 -24.06
C VAL A 349 -16.43 -0.88 -24.28
N SER A 350 -17.66 -1.40 -24.43
CA SER A 350 -18.84 -0.60 -24.66
C SER A 350 -19.97 -1.00 -23.71
N ASP A 351 -20.46 -0.01 -22.93
CA ASP A 351 -21.57 -0.12 -21.97
C ASP A 351 -21.48 -1.35 -21.06
N LEU A 352 -20.28 -1.64 -20.56
CA LEU A 352 -20.02 -2.81 -19.71
C LEU A 352 -20.72 -2.66 -18.36
N LYS A 353 -21.52 -3.67 -18.00
CA LYS A 353 -22.23 -3.73 -16.71
C LYS A 353 -21.96 -5.05 -16.00
N VAL A 354 -21.71 -4.94 -14.68
CA VAL A 354 -21.56 -6.10 -13.79
C VAL A 354 -22.39 -5.83 -12.54
N HIS A 355 -23.51 -6.53 -12.42
CA HIS A 355 -24.46 -6.38 -11.33
C HIS A 355 -24.54 -7.67 -10.53
N PHE A 356 -24.39 -7.60 -9.21
CA PHE A 356 -24.46 -8.74 -8.30
C PHE A 356 -25.82 -8.76 -7.57
N PRO A 357 -26.56 -9.89 -7.56
CA PRO A 357 -27.80 -10.00 -6.81
C PRO A 357 -27.51 -10.16 -5.31
N VAL A 358 -28.11 -9.31 -4.48
CA VAL A 358 -28.16 -9.49 -3.03
C VAL A 358 -29.39 -10.30 -2.68
N ARG A 359 -29.20 -11.52 -2.20
CA ARG A 359 -30.26 -12.43 -1.81
C ARG A 359 -30.53 -12.32 -0.32
N ARG A 360 -31.80 -12.33 0.10
CA ARG A 360 -32.22 -12.31 1.51
C ARG A 360 -33.30 -13.36 1.79
N GLY A 361 -33.33 -13.80 3.05
CA GLY A 361 -34.32 -14.76 3.58
C GLY A 361 -34.05 -16.20 3.19
N ILE A 362 -34.82 -17.12 3.80
CA ILE A 362 -34.70 -18.59 3.67
C ILE A 362 -34.87 -19.03 2.21
N PHE A 363 -35.68 -18.30 1.41
CA PHE A 363 -35.89 -18.59 0.00
C PHE A 363 -34.92 -17.92 -0.95
N SER A 364 -33.80 -17.33 -0.45
CA SER A 364 -32.77 -16.68 -1.26
C SER A 364 -33.31 -15.73 -2.37
N ARG A 365 -34.41 -15.00 -2.08
CA ARG A 365 -34.97 -14.05 -3.04
C ARG A 365 -34.08 -12.83 -3.23
N VAL A 366 -33.90 -12.38 -4.47
CA VAL A 366 -33.14 -11.17 -4.79
C VAL A 366 -33.87 -9.96 -4.20
N SER A 367 -33.22 -9.33 -3.20
CA SER A 367 -33.76 -8.14 -2.53
C SER A 367 -33.30 -6.83 -3.20
N ARG A 368 -32.09 -6.81 -3.74
CA ARG A 368 -31.52 -5.67 -4.47
C ARG A 368 -30.37 -6.13 -5.37
N TRP A 369 -29.95 -5.26 -6.27
CA TRP A 369 -28.77 -5.44 -7.11
C TRP A 369 -27.68 -4.47 -6.69
N VAL A 370 -26.45 -4.97 -6.50
CA VAL A 370 -25.25 -4.15 -6.35
C VAL A 370 -24.66 -3.94 -7.73
N LYS A 371 -24.68 -2.71 -8.20
CA LYS A 371 -24.14 -2.30 -9.50
C LYS A 371 -22.65 -2.01 -9.35
N ALA A 372 -21.83 -3.06 -9.37
CA ALA A 372 -20.39 -2.90 -9.19
C ALA A 372 -19.73 -2.20 -10.39
N VAL A 373 -20.24 -2.44 -11.60
CA VAL A 373 -19.90 -1.71 -12.84
C VAL A 373 -21.22 -1.39 -13.54
N ASP A 374 -21.44 -0.15 -13.94
CA ASP A 374 -22.71 0.33 -14.46
C ASP A 374 -22.53 1.24 -15.70
N GLY A 375 -22.14 0.65 -16.82
CA GLY A 375 -22.07 1.32 -18.11
C GLY A 375 -20.73 2.00 -18.40
N VAL A 376 -19.59 1.31 -18.19
CA VAL A 376 -18.28 1.86 -18.54
C VAL A 376 -17.96 1.61 -20.01
N THR A 377 -17.37 2.62 -20.67
CA THR A 377 -16.97 2.60 -22.09
C THR A 377 -15.58 3.20 -22.23
N PHE A 378 -14.66 2.48 -22.85
CA PHE A 378 -13.29 2.94 -23.10
C PHE A 378 -12.57 2.08 -24.14
N ASP A 379 -11.50 2.63 -24.69
CA ASP A 379 -10.59 1.93 -25.57
C ASP A 379 -9.18 1.89 -24.96
N VAL A 380 -8.34 0.93 -25.36
CA VAL A 380 -6.91 0.88 -25.03
C VAL A 380 -6.13 0.49 -26.27
N TYR A 381 -5.18 1.31 -26.66
CA TYR A 381 -4.35 1.08 -27.85
C TYR A 381 -3.11 0.25 -27.49
N ARG A 382 -2.47 -0.36 -28.53
CA ARG A 382 -1.27 -1.17 -28.30
C ARG A 382 -0.14 -0.34 -27.68
N GLY A 383 0.58 -0.94 -26.75
CA GLY A 383 1.66 -0.26 -26.05
C GLY A 383 1.21 0.85 -25.08
N GLN A 384 -0.08 1.10 -24.91
CA GLN A 384 -0.63 2.12 -24.03
C GLN A 384 -0.85 1.59 -22.60
N THR A 385 -0.82 2.50 -21.62
CA THR A 385 -1.26 2.20 -20.25
C THR A 385 -2.52 3.01 -19.92
N LEU A 386 -3.62 2.32 -19.66
CA LEU A 386 -4.84 2.91 -19.09
C LEU A 386 -4.83 2.74 -17.56
N GLY A 387 -4.84 3.84 -16.82
CA GLY A 387 -4.99 3.86 -15.37
C GLY A 387 -6.45 3.88 -14.95
N LEU A 388 -6.84 2.97 -14.04
CA LEU A 388 -8.13 3.01 -13.36
C LEU A 388 -7.93 3.40 -11.90
N VAL A 389 -8.50 4.54 -11.49
CA VAL A 389 -8.35 5.09 -10.13
C VAL A 389 -9.71 5.38 -9.50
N GLY A 390 -9.77 5.37 -8.17
CA GLY A 390 -10.96 5.66 -7.37
C GLY A 390 -10.91 4.94 -6.02
N GLU A 391 -11.87 5.22 -5.15
CA GLU A 391 -11.96 4.62 -3.81
C GLU A 391 -12.15 3.10 -3.85
N SER A 392 -11.86 2.44 -2.73
CA SER A 392 -12.10 1.01 -2.56
C SER A 392 -13.59 0.68 -2.75
N GLY A 393 -13.87 -0.39 -3.50
CA GLY A 393 -15.25 -0.81 -3.79
C GLY A 393 -15.95 -0.03 -4.90
N CYS A 394 -15.33 0.95 -5.58
CA CYS A 394 -15.94 1.69 -6.69
C CYS A 394 -16.08 0.86 -7.98
N GLY A 395 -15.48 -0.37 -8.06
CA GLY A 395 -15.66 -1.29 -9.19
C GLY A 395 -14.41 -1.57 -10.03
N LYS A 396 -13.24 -0.99 -9.72
CA LYS A 396 -11.97 -1.17 -10.48
C LYS A 396 -11.58 -2.63 -10.68
N THR A 397 -11.36 -3.35 -9.58
CA THR A 397 -11.02 -4.78 -9.58
C THR A 397 -12.09 -5.62 -10.27
N THR A 398 -13.39 -5.27 -10.09
CA THR A 398 -14.50 -5.95 -10.78
C THR A 398 -14.40 -5.74 -12.29
N THR A 399 -14.07 -4.52 -12.73
CA THR A 399 -13.83 -4.23 -14.17
C THR A 399 -12.67 -5.07 -14.69
N GLY A 400 -11.51 -5.06 -14.03
CA GLY A 400 -10.34 -5.87 -14.43
C GLY A 400 -10.66 -7.37 -14.50
N ARG A 401 -11.31 -7.92 -13.49
CA ARG A 401 -11.71 -9.35 -13.47
C ARG A 401 -12.77 -9.69 -14.54
N CYS A 402 -13.64 -8.75 -14.87
CA CYS A 402 -14.61 -8.92 -15.96
C CYS A 402 -13.91 -8.96 -17.33
N LEU A 403 -12.93 -8.10 -17.57
CA LEU A 403 -12.10 -8.13 -18.77
C LEU A 403 -11.32 -9.45 -18.93
N MET A 404 -10.88 -10.02 -17.81
CA MET A 404 -10.28 -11.36 -17.78
C MET A 404 -11.31 -12.50 -17.93
N ARG A 405 -12.60 -12.19 -18.03
CA ARG A 405 -13.69 -13.19 -17.99
C ARG A 405 -13.57 -14.17 -16.81
N LEU A 406 -13.07 -13.65 -15.68
CA LEU A 406 -13.17 -14.33 -14.37
C LEU A 406 -14.54 -14.06 -13.74
N ILE A 407 -15.15 -12.92 -14.08
CA ILE A 407 -16.53 -12.55 -13.77
C ILE A 407 -17.24 -12.33 -15.10
N ASN A 408 -18.45 -12.89 -15.24
CA ASN A 408 -19.24 -12.67 -16.43
C ASN A 408 -19.89 -11.28 -16.42
N PRO A 409 -19.88 -10.54 -17.53
CA PRO A 409 -20.64 -9.31 -17.63
C PRO A 409 -22.15 -9.58 -17.55
N THR A 410 -22.89 -8.63 -16.97
CA THR A 410 -24.36 -8.65 -17.00
C THR A 410 -24.86 -8.20 -18.38
N SER A 411 -24.20 -7.17 -18.94
CA SER A 411 -24.44 -6.68 -20.30
C SER A 411 -23.24 -5.87 -20.78
N GLY A 412 -23.26 -5.44 -22.04
CA GLY A 412 -22.19 -4.72 -22.71
C GLY A 412 -21.32 -5.65 -23.55
N THR A 413 -20.37 -5.06 -24.27
CA THR A 413 -19.44 -5.77 -25.15
C THR A 413 -18.00 -5.51 -24.76
N PHE A 414 -17.16 -6.53 -24.94
CA PHE A 414 -15.72 -6.45 -24.76
C PHE A 414 -15.02 -7.07 -25.97
N MET A 415 -14.38 -6.22 -26.76
CA MET A 415 -13.58 -6.61 -27.94
C MET A 415 -12.10 -6.66 -27.55
N PHE A 416 -11.42 -7.72 -27.96
CA PHE A 416 -9.96 -7.88 -27.83
C PHE A 416 -9.35 -8.21 -29.20
N GLY A 417 -8.52 -7.31 -29.71
CA GLY A 417 -7.93 -7.44 -31.05
C GLY A 417 -8.97 -7.59 -32.15
N GLY A 418 -10.10 -6.87 -32.05
CA GLY A 418 -11.21 -6.90 -33.00
C GLY A 418 -12.18 -8.07 -32.83
N ILE A 419 -12.01 -8.94 -31.82
CA ILE A 419 -12.85 -10.13 -31.58
C ILE A 419 -13.68 -9.91 -30.31
N ASP A 420 -15.01 -10.12 -30.39
CA ASP A 420 -15.88 -10.06 -29.22
C ASP A 420 -15.70 -11.30 -28.34
N ILE A 421 -15.09 -11.10 -27.18
CA ILE A 421 -14.87 -12.16 -26.17
C ILE A 421 -15.90 -12.12 -25.04
N SER A 422 -16.85 -11.16 -25.06
CA SER A 422 -17.80 -10.95 -23.96
C SER A 422 -18.77 -12.12 -23.78
N LYS A 423 -19.09 -12.85 -24.85
CA LYS A 423 -20.06 -13.97 -24.86
C LYS A 423 -19.42 -15.35 -25.06
N MET A 424 -18.11 -15.42 -25.25
CA MET A 424 -17.41 -16.70 -25.47
C MET A 424 -17.56 -17.66 -24.29
N SER A 425 -17.69 -18.93 -24.58
CA SER A 425 -17.57 -20.02 -23.61
C SER A 425 -16.13 -20.11 -23.06
N GLN A 426 -15.92 -20.84 -21.97
CA GLN A 426 -14.59 -21.03 -21.39
C GLN A 426 -13.63 -21.79 -22.33
N SER A 427 -14.15 -22.68 -23.16
CA SER A 427 -13.39 -23.42 -24.18
C SER A 427 -12.91 -22.50 -25.31
N GLU A 428 -13.77 -21.62 -25.78
CA GLU A 428 -13.44 -20.63 -26.82
C GLU A 428 -12.46 -19.57 -26.31
N LEU A 429 -12.55 -19.18 -25.04
CA LEU A 429 -11.61 -18.23 -24.40
C LEU A 429 -10.21 -18.79 -24.19
N ARG A 430 -10.06 -20.11 -24.05
CA ARG A 430 -8.79 -20.74 -23.70
C ARG A 430 -7.61 -20.32 -24.59
N PRO A 431 -7.72 -20.27 -25.94
CA PRO A 431 -6.64 -19.79 -26.81
C PRO A 431 -6.24 -18.32 -26.58
N TYR A 432 -7.22 -17.50 -26.19
CA TYR A 432 -6.98 -16.06 -25.98
C TYR A 432 -6.37 -15.75 -24.62
N ARG A 433 -6.57 -16.60 -23.59
CA ARG A 433 -6.06 -16.36 -22.22
C ARG A 433 -4.54 -16.19 -22.15
N LYS A 434 -3.75 -16.74 -23.09
CA LYS A 434 -2.32 -16.49 -23.16
C LYS A 434 -1.99 -15.06 -23.61
N ARG A 435 -2.89 -14.40 -24.39
CA ARG A 435 -2.64 -13.05 -24.92
C ARG A 435 -2.96 -11.94 -23.91
N PHE A 436 -3.77 -12.22 -22.86
CA PHE A 436 -4.04 -11.29 -21.78
C PHE A 436 -3.88 -11.99 -20.42
N GLN A 437 -3.14 -11.34 -19.54
CA GLN A 437 -2.77 -11.86 -18.22
C GLN A 437 -3.14 -10.87 -17.13
N ILE A 438 -3.16 -11.34 -15.88
CA ILE A 438 -3.43 -10.48 -14.71
C ILE A 438 -2.36 -10.72 -13.64
N ILE A 439 -1.90 -9.61 -13.05
CA ILE A 439 -1.10 -9.59 -11.84
C ILE A 439 -2.04 -9.15 -10.72
N PHE A 440 -2.27 -10.02 -9.73
CA PHE A 440 -3.21 -9.80 -8.65
C PHE A 440 -2.62 -8.94 -7.53
N GLN A 441 -3.48 -8.35 -6.73
CA GLN A 441 -3.19 -7.50 -5.59
C GLN A 441 -2.34 -8.18 -4.51
N ASP A 442 -2.63 -9.43 -4.18
CA ASP A 442 -1.94 -10.19 -3.15
C ASP A 442 -0.95 -11.19 -3.78
N PRO A 443 0.37 -10.94 -3.71
CA PRO A 443 1.37 -11.86 -4.21
C PRO A 443 1.46 -13.16 -3.39
N TYR A 444 1.07 -13.14 -2.10
CA TYR A 444 1.06 -14.34 -1.26
C TYR A 444 -0.04 -15.32 -1.69
N GLY A 445 -1.27 -14.84 -1.81
CA GLY A 445 -2.40 -15.65 -2.26
C GLY A 445 -2.33 -16.06 -3.73
N SER A 446 -1.53 -15.36 -4.53
CA SER A 446 -1.40 -15.61 -5.97
C SER A 446 -0.43 -16.76 -6.32
N LEU A 447 0.50 -17.09 -5.44
CA LEU A 447 1.49 -18.13 -5.64
C LEU A 447 1.16 -19.35 -4.77
N ASN A 448 1.15 -20.55 -5.39
CA ASN A 448 0.93 -21.78 -4.62
C ASN A 448 2.16 -22.06 -3.72
N PRO A 449 2.01 -22.05 -2.37
CA PRO A 449 3.14 -22.17 -1.45
C PRO A 449 3.81 -23.57 -1.47
N ARG A 450 3.17 -24.57 -2.09
CA ARG A 450 3.67 -25.94 -2.20
C ARG A 450 4.44 -26.20 -3.49
N LYS A 451 4.49 -25.23 -4.41
CA LYS A 451 5.21 -25.33 -5.69
C LYS A 451 6.50 -24.52 -5.64
N THR A 452 7.52 -25.01 -6.33
CA THR A 452 8.76 -24.25 -6.55
C THR A 452 8.52 -23.10 -7.54
N ILE A 453 9.43 -22.15 -7.59
CA ILE A 453 9.36 -21.02 -8.53
C ILE A 453 9.42 -21.52 -9.98
N GLU A 454 10.24 -22.55 -10.29
CA GLU A 454 10.26 -23.21 -11.61
C GLU A 454 8.85 -23.69 -12.00
N GLU A 455 8.20 -24.43 -11.10
CA GLU A 455 6.87 -24.99 -11.37
C GLU A 455 5.83 -23.88 -11.58
N ILE A 456 5.89 -22.80 -10.79
CA ILE A 456 4.97 -21.68 -10.86
C ILE A 456 5.09 -20.93 -12.19
N ILE A 457 6.32 -20.63 -12.64
CA ILE A 457 6.56 -19.90 -13.89
C ILE A 457 6.27 -20.79 -15.12
N THR A 458 6.61 -22.08 -15.05
CA THR A 458 6.43 -22.99 -16.18
C THR A 458 5.01 -23.57 -16.31
N GLU A 459 4.17 -23.47 -15.27
CA GLU A 459 2.79 -23.98 -15.30
C GLU A 459 1.93 -23.38 -16.42
N PRO A 460 1.87 -22.03 -16.62
CA PRO A 460 1.12 -21.46 -17.73
C PRO A 460 1.66 -21.92 -19.10
N MET A 461 2.98 -22.06 -19.25
CA MET A 461 3.58 -22.57 -20.49
C MET A 461 3.10 -23.99 -20.80
N ARG A 462 3.11 -24.88 -19.79
CA ARG A 462 2.62 -26.27 -19.94
C ARG A 462 1.15 -26.32 -20.33
N PHE A 463 0.34 -25.47 -19.66
CA PHE A 463 -1.11 -25.41 -19.89
C PHE A 463 -1.44 -24.98 -21.33
N HIS A 464 -0.66 -24.08 -21.92
CA HIS A 464 -0.84 -23.57 -23.27
C HIS A 464 0.00 -24.29 -24.32
N GLY A 465 0.70 -25.37 -23.95
CA GLY A 465 1.51 -26.18 -24.90
C GLY A 465 2.75 -25.43 -25.41
N MET A 466 3.28 -24.49 -24.63
CA MET A 466 4.50 -23.74 -24.98
C MET A 466 5.75 -24.45 -24.47
N GLY A 467 6.81 -24.43 -25.31
CA GLY A 467 8.07 -25.14 -25.02
C GLY A 467 7.99 -26.65 -25.27
N VAL A 468 8.86 -27.16 -26.15
CA VAL A 468 8.85 -28.57 -26.61
C VAL A 468 9.26 -29.50 -25.47
N SER A 469 10.26 -29.13 -24.67
CA SER A 469 10.80 -29.93 -23.58
C SER A 469 10.66 -29.26 -22.21
N ARG A 470 10.93 -30.01 -21.14
CA ARG A 470 11.06 -29.44 -19.80
C ARG A 470 12.26 -28.49 -19.74
N GLN A 471 13.34 -28.80 -20.42
CA GLN A 471 14.55 -27.98 -20.44
C GLN A 471 14.30 -26.62 -21.10
N ASP A 472 13.55 -26.56 -22.21
CA ASP A 472 13.20 -25.29 -22.88
C ASP A 472 12.39 -24.41 -21.95
N ARG A 473 11.40 -24.96 -21.23
CA ARG A 473 10.59 -24.19 -20.27
C ARG A 473 11.41 -23.71 -19.07
N GLN A 474 12.36 -24.54 -18.60
CA GLN A 474 13.26 -24.15 -17.52
C GLN A 474 14.19 -23.01 -17.96
N GLN A 475 14.73 -23.07 -19.16
CA GLN A 475 15.57 -22.03 -19.74
C GLN A 475 14.78 -20.72 -19.86
N LYS A 476 13.56 -20.77 -20.41
CA LYS A 476 12.68 -19.59 -20.48
C LYS A 476 12.35 -19.02 -19.08
N ALA A 477 12.15 -19.88 -18.07
CA ALA A 477 11.92 -19.43 -16.70
C ALA A 477 13.15 -18.71 -16.11
N LEU A 478 14.37 -19.16 -16.40
CA LEU A 478 15.61 -18.47 -16.03
C LEU A 478 15.69 -17.09 -16.69
N GLU A 479 15.47 -17.00 -18.00
CA GLU A 479 15.47 -15.73 -18.74
C GLU A 479 14.44 -14.74 -18.17
N LEU A 480 13.25 -15.23 -17.80
CA LEU A 480 12.21 -14.39 -17.19
C LEU A 480 12.59 -13.92 -15.79
N LEU A 481 13.24 -14.78 -14.98
CA LEU A 481 13.75 -14.37 -13.67
C LEU A 481 14.84 -13.31 -13.79
N GLU A 482 15.75 -13.43 -14.76
CA GLU A 482 16.76 -12.40 -15.05
C GLU A 482 16.11 -11.08 -15.45
N LYS A 483 15.12 -11.11 -16.37
CA LYS A 483 14.35 -9.92 -16.79
C LYS A 483 13.67 -9.20 -15.65
N VAL A 484 13.17 -9.91 -14.65
CA VAL A 484 12.55 -9.29 -13.46
C VAL A 484 13.55 -8.97 -12.34
N GLY A 485 14.86 -9.09 -12.60
CA GLY A 485 15.91 -8.74 -11.64
C GLY A 485 16.06 -9.74 -10.49
N LEU A 486 15.81 -11.02 -10.76
CA LEU A 486 16.06 -12.16 -9.87
C LEU A 486 17.04 -13.15 -10.52
N PRO A 487 18.31 -12.76 -10.77
CA PRO A 487 19.26 -13.59 -11.49
C PRO A 487 19.69 -14.80 -10.65
N GLY A 488 19.75 -15.94 -11.30
CA GLY A 488 20.38 -17.14 -10.76
C GLY A 488 19.48 -18.35 -10.65
N ALA A 489 20.06 -19.50 -11.03
CA ALA A 489 19.37 -20.79 -11.03
C ALA A 489 18.92 -21.25 -9.62
N GLN A 490 19.55 -20.72 -8.56
CA GLN A 490 19.18 -21.03 -7.19
C GLN A 490 17.74 -20.62 -6.85
N TYR A 491 17.19 -19.60 -7.50
CA TYR A 491 15.83 -19.14 -7.25
C TYR A 491 14.77 -20.10 -7.78
N LEU A 492 15.06 -20.87 -8.83
CA LEU A 492 14.10 -21.82 -9.41
C LEU A 492 13.63 -22.89 -8.43
N LYS A 493 14.53 -23.36 -7.56
CA LYS A 493 14.26 -24.45 -6.61
C LYS A 493 13.62 -23.99 -5.29
N ARG A 494 13.59 -22.67 -5.05
CA ARG A 494 13.01 -22.10 -3.83
C ARG A 494 11.49 -22.09 -3.88
N TYR A 495 10.90 -21.98 -2.69
CA TYR A 495 9.45 -21.83 -2.51
C TYR A 495 9.06 -20.37 -2.29
N PRO A 496 7.80 -19.97 -2.58
CA PRO A 496 7.35 -18.58 -2.41
C PRO A 496 7.60 -17.99 -1.02
N HIS A 497 7.50 -18.79 0.04
CA HIS A 497 7.68 -18.31 1.42
C HIS A 497 9.13 -17.91 1.74
N GLU A 498 10.11 -18.31 0.94
CA GLU A 498 11.52 -17.95 1.09
C GLU A 498 11.88 -16.59 0.44
N PHE A 499 10.88 -15.89 -0.15
CA PHE A 499 11.05 -14.62 -0.85
C PHE A 499 10.42 -13.46 -0.08
N SER A 500 11.02 -12.26 -0.19
CA SER A 500 10.39 -11.01 0.27
C SER A 500 9.14 -10.67 -0.56
N GLY A 501 8.30 -9.76 -0.07
CA GLY A 501 7.11 -9.29 -0.78
C GLY A 501 7.41 -8.80 -2.21
N GLY A 502 8.44 -7.95 -2.35
CA GLY A 502 8.86 -7.45 -3.66
C GLY A 502 9.43 -8.53 -4.60
N GLN A 503 10.18 -9.49 -4.06
CA GLN A 503 10.65 -10.64 -4.83
C GLN A 503 9.50 -11.52 -5.31
N ARG A 504 8.49 -11.79 -4.46
CA ARG A 504 7.28 -12.52 -4.85
C ARG A 504 6.52 -11.79 -5.96
N GLN A 505 6.41 -10.47 -5.86
CA GLN A 505 5.78 -9.66 -6.90
C GLN A 505 6.51 -9.79 -8.24
N ARG A 506 7.84 -9.78 -8.24
CA ARG A 506 8.65 -10.02 -9.44
C ARG A 506 8.43 -11.42 -10.02
N VAL A 507 8.25 -12.44 -9.17
CA VAL A 507 7.86 -13.81 -9.63
C VAL A 507 6.45 -13.80 -10.23
N CYS A 508 5.48 -13.09 -9.69
CA CYS A 508 4.15 -12.94 -10.28
C CYS A 508 4.21 -12.27 -11.65
N ILE A 509 5.08 -11.25 -11.82
CA ILE A 509 5.34 -10.61 -13.12
C ILE A 509 5.96 -11.63 -14.09
N ALA A 510 7.01 -12.35 -13.69
CA ALA A 510 7.64 -13.39 -14.50
C ALA A 510 6.64 -14.46 -14.96
N ARG A 511 5.76 -14.91 -14.06
CA ARG A 511 4.68 -15.87 -14.38
C ARG A 511 3.71 -15.32 -15.43
N ALA A 512 3.32 -14.05 -15.31
CA ALA A 512 2.43 -13.39 -16.27
C ALA A 512 3.09 -13.28 -17.66
N LEU A 513 4.38 -13.00 -17.71
CA LEU A 513 5.17 -12.90 -18.96
C LEU A 513 5.45 -14.26 -19.61
N ALA A 514 5.30 -15.37 -18.90
CA ALA A 514 5.67 -16.71 -19.35
C ALA A 514 4.95 -17.19 -20.63
N VAL A 515 3.84 -16.57 -20.97
CA VAL A 515 3.02 -16.88 -22.15
C VAL A 515 3.04 -15.81 -23.23
N ASP A 516 3.98 -14.87 -23.15
CA ASP A 516 4.19 -13.75 -24.07
C ASP A 516 2.87 -12.96 -24.34
N PRO A 517 2.27 -12.33 -23.30
CA PRO A 517 1.00 -11.64 -23.42
C PRO A 517 1.11 -10.31 -24.18
N GLU A 518 0.00 -9.85 -24.78
CA GLU A 518 -0.14 -8.51 -25.39
C GLU A 518 -0.69 -7.48 -24.38
N LEU A 519 -1.54 -7.97 -23.44
CA LEU A 519 -2.19 -7.16 -22.41
C LEU A 519 -1.91 -7.75 -21.02
N ILE A 520 -1.54 -6.89 -20.08
CA ILE A 520 -1.46 -7.25 -18.67
C ILE A 520 -2.33 -6.29 -17.86
N ILE A 521 -3.23 -6.86 -17.06
CA ILE A 521 -4.01 -6.13 -16.07
C ILE A 521 -3.24 -6.18 -14.74
N CYS A 522 -2.82 -5.02 -14.24
CA CYS A 522 -2.17 -4.89 -12.92
C CYS A 522 -3.23 -4.49 -11.90
N ASP A 523 -3.77 -5.45 -11.14
CA ASP A 523 -4.81 -5.20 -10.12
C ASP A 523 -4.13 -4.92 -8.78
N GLU A 524 -3.91 -3.63 -8.47
CA GLU A 524 -3.22 -3.13 -7.28
C GLU A 524 -1.85 -3.81 -7.04
N ALA A 525 -1.11 -4.06 -8.11
CA ALA A 525 0.10 -4.88 -8.12
C ALA A 525 1.27 -4.36 -7.26
N VAL A 526 1.19 -3.14 -6.71
CA VAL A 526 2.25 -2.52 -5.91
C VAL A 526 1.77 -1.98 -4.56
N SER A 527 0.48 -2.12 -4.24
CA SER A 527 -0.13 -1.52 -3.04
C SER A 527 0.37 -2.09 -1.71
N ALA A 528 0.86 -3.33 -1.71
CA ALA A 528 1.37 -4.01 -0.52
C ALA A 528 2.91 -3.94 -0.40
N LEU A 529 3.56 -3.07 -1.19
CA LEU A 529 5.02 -2.94 -1.22
C LEU A 529 5.47 -1.62 -0.59
N ASP A 530 6.62 -1.66 0.07
CA ASP A 530 7.29 -0.45 0.55
C ASP A 530 7.65 0.49 -0.60
N VAL A 531 7.71 1.80 -0.32
CA VAL A 531 7.92 2.86 -1.32
C VAL A 531 9.11 2.60 -2.25
N SER A 532 10.25 2.13 -1.71
CA SER A 532 11.43 1.87 -2.54
C SER A 532 11.28 0.64 -3.43
N VAL A 533 10.69 -0.43 -2.90
CA VAL A 533 10.40 -1.65 -3.67
C VAL A 533 9.33 -1.37 -4.72
N GLN A 534 8.33 -0.55 -4.37
CA GLN A 534 7.30 -0.06 -5.29
C GLN A 534 7.94 0.68 -6.47
N ALA A 535 8.87 1.62 -6.21
CA ALA A 535 9.59 2.35 -7.28
C ALA A 535 10.33 1.39 -8.24
N GLN A 536 11.01 0.37 -7.69
CA GLN A 536 11.70 -0.64 -8.48
C GLN A 536 10.74 -1.45 -9.36
N VAL A 537 9.58 -1.86 -8.83
CA VAL A 537 8.58 -2.64 -9.58
C VAL A 537 7.91 -1.79 -10.65
N LEU A 538 7.61 -0.52 -10.36
CA LEU A 538 7.04 0.41 -11.34
C LEU A 538 8.01 0.67 -12.50
N ASN A 539 9.30 0.91 -12.20
CA ASN A 539 10.34 1.03 -13.22
C ASN A 539 10.45 -0.25 -14.05
N LEU A 540 10.48 -1.43 -13.41
CA LEU A 540 10.51 -2.72 -14.10
C LEU A 540 9.34 -2.88 -15.07
N LEU A 541 8.12 -2.55 -14.66
CA LEU A 541 6.93 -2.64 -15.53
C LEU A 541 7.04 -1.70 -16.74
N LYS A 542 7.60 -0.50 -16.59
CA LYS A 542 7.86 0.43 -17.69
C LYS A 542 8.96 -0.08 -18.63
N ASP A 543 10.05 -0.63 -18.10
CA ASP A 543 11.12 -1.22 -18.87
C ASP A 543 10.59 -2.39 -19.71
N LEU A 544 9.84 -3.30 -19.11
CA LEU A 544 9.18 -4.43 -19.78
C LEU A 544 8.16 -3.98 -20.84
N GLN A 545 7.43 -2.88 -20.60
CA GLN A 545 6.53 -2.30 -21.59
C GLN A 545 7.29 -1.81 -22.81
N SER A 546 8.40 -1.12 -22.61
CA SER A 546 9.24 -0.61 -23.71
C SER A 546 9.92 -1.72 -24.50
N GLU A 547 10.42 -2.77 -23.82
CA GLU A 547 11.11 -3.89 -24.46
C GLU A 547 10.18 -4.81 -25.23
N LEU A 548 9.00 -5.11 -24.67
CA LEU A 548 8.10 -6.16 -25.14
C LEU A 548 6.85 -5.60 -25.85
N GLY A 549 6.69 -4.27 -25.90
CA GLY A 549 5.51 -3.62 -26.50
C GLY A 549 4.20 -3.92 -25.74
N LEU A 550 4.27 -4.12 -24.43
CA LEU A 550 3.14 -4.52 -23.61
C LEU A 550 2.11 -3.39 -23.47
N THR A 551 0.84 -3.79 -23.47
CA THR A 551 -0.29 -2.90 -23.14
C THR A 551 -0.71 -3.16 -21.70
N TYR A 552 -0.97 -2.08 -20.93
CA TYR A 552 -1.38 -2.23 -19.52
C TYR A 552 -2.77 -1.65 -19.26
N ILE A 553 -3.53 -2.31 -18.38
CA ILE A 553 -4.60 -1.70 -17.60
C ILE A 553 -4.12 -1.70 -16.16
N PHE A 554 -3.81 -0.52 -15.64
CA PHE A 554 -3.20 -0.36 -14.32
C PHE A 554 -4.23 0.13 -13.30
N ILE A 555 -4.59 -0.72 -12.36
CA ILE A 555 -5.57 -0.44 -11.32
C ILE A 555 -4.83 -0.10 -10.02
N SER A 556 -5.12 1.06 -9.44
CA SER A 556 -4.62 1.45 -8.13
C SER A 556 -5.59 2.40 -7.43
N HIS A 557 -5.48 2.50 -6.12
CA HIS A 557 -6.11 3.54 -5.33
C HIS A 557 -5.17 4.76 -5.14
N ASP A 558 -3.86 4.60 -5.39
CA ASP A 558 -2.88 5.69 -5.35
C ASP A 558 -2.80 6.42 -6.69
N LEU A 559 -3.31 7.66 -6.69
CA LEU A 559 -3.36 8.51 -7.89
C LEU A 559 -1.96 8.89 -8.38
N SER A 560 -0.97 9.02 -7.48
CA SER A 560 0.42 9.36 -7.83
C SER A 560 1.06 8.25 -8.66
N VAL A 561 0.83 7.00 -8.23
CA VAL A 561 1.28 5.80 -8.94
C VAL A 561 0.60 5.68 -10.31
N VAL A 562 -0.73 5.92 -10.35
CA VAL A 562 -1.48 5.89 -11.62
C VAL A 562 -0.99 6.99 -12.55
N LYS A 563 -0.78 8.22 -12.05
CA LYS A 563 -0.22 9.32 -12.85
C LYS A 563 1.14 8.94 -13.43
N PHE A 564 2.02 8.33 -12.65
CA PHE A 564 3.34 7.91 -13.09
C PHE A 564 3.29 6.84 -14.20
N MET A 565 2.40 5.84 -14.04
CA MET A 565 2.33 4.69 -14.96
C MET A 565 1.52 4.97 -16.23
N SER A 566 0.48 5.81 -16.16
CA SER A 566 -0.61 5.82 -17.14
C SER A 566 -0.48 6.93 -18.18
N ASP A 567 -0.79 6.58 -19.42
CA ASP A 567 -0.95 7.52 -20.53
C ASP A 567 -2.33 8.18 -20.46
N MET A 568 -3.37 7.34 -20.33
CA MET A 568 -4.77 7.73 -20.15
C MET A 568 -5.24 7.32 -18.76
N MET A 569 -6.16 8.06 -18.18
CA MET A 569 -6.72 7.80 -16.85
C MET A 569 -8.24 7.81 -16.88
N ALA A 570 -8.85 6.87 -16.16
CA ALA A 570 -10.27 6.80 -15.86
C ALA A 570 -10.49 6.87 -14.36
N VAL A 571 -11.19 7.89 -13.89
CA VAL A 571 -11.58 8.04 -12.49
C VAL A 571 -12.95 7.39 -12.30
N MET A 572 -13.04 6.42 -11.39
CA MET A 572 -14.23 5.60 -11.17
C MET A 572 -14.88 5.89 -9.83
N LYS A 573 -16.20 6.13 -9.83
CA LYS A 573 -17.02 6.30 -8.64
C LYS A 573 -18.33 5.53 -8.80
N ASN A 574 -18.72 4.72 -7.81
CA ASN A 574 -20.00 3.99 -7.79
C ASN A 574 -20.28 3.20 -9.09
N GLY A 575 -19.28 2.51 -9.63
CA GLY A 575 -19.41 1.67 -10.82
C GLY A 575 -19.36 2.41 -12.15
N ARG A 576 -19.15 3.74 -12.18
CA ARG A 576 -19.12 4.55 -13.40
C ARG A 576 -17.86 5.37 -13.51
N PHE A 577 -17.45 5.70 -14.73
CA PHE A 577 -16.44 6.71 -14.94
C PHE A 577 -17.03 8.10 -14.74
N VAL A 578 -16.41 8.88 -13.85
CA VAL A 578 -16.78 10.27 -13.59
C VAL A 578 -15.90 11.25 -14.35
N GLU A 579 -14.68 10.81 -14.68
CA GLU A 579 -13.74 11.56 -15.51
C GLU A 579 -12.86 10.59 -16.30
N PHE A 580 -12.53 10.94 -17.55
CA PHE A 580 -11.71 10.14 -18.46
C PHE A 580 -10.93 11.05 -19.40
N GLY A 581 -9.60 10.84 -19.52
CA GLY A 581 -8.74 11.63 -20.39
C GLY A 581 -7.25 11.34 -20.21
N PRO A 582 -6.38 12.14 -20.81
CA PRO A 582 -4.93 12.08 -20.58
C PRO A 582 -4.61 12.29 -19.10
N SER A 583 -3.73 11.44 -18.54
CA SER A 583 -3.47 11.44 -17.10
C SER A 583 -2.94 12.77 -16.58
N GLU A 584 -2.08 13.46 -17.36
CA GLU A 584 -1.58 14.80 -17.02
C GLU A 584 -2.68 15.86 -16.96
N CYS A 585 -3.62 15.84 -17.92
CA CYS A 585 -4.70 16.81 -17.98
C CYS A 585 -5.66 16.65 -16.79
N ILE A 586 -6.06 15.40 -16.49
CA ILE A 586 -6.94 15.12 -15.34
C ILE A 586 -6.26 15.57 -14.05
N TYR A 587 -4.95 15.40 -13.96
CA TYR A 587 -4.23 15.78 -12.75
C TYR A 587 -4.08 17.32 -12.63
N LYS A 588 -3.70 18.02 -13.72
CA LYS A 588 -3.48 19.47 -13.70
C LYS A 588 -4.78 20.27 -13.57
N ASP A 589 -5.83 19.84 -14.28
CA ASP A 589 -7.14 20.52 -14.32
C ASP A 589 -8.30 19.52 -14.22
N PRO A 590 -8.55 18.95 -13.04
CA PRO A 590 -9.64 18.01 -12.82
C PRO A 590 -11.00 18.72 -12.96
N LYS A 591 -11.83 18.22 -13.86
CA LYS A 591 -13.17 18.79 -14.15
C LYS A 591 -14.21 18.35 -13.13
N ASN A 592 -14.09 17.12 -12.60
CA ASN A 592 -15.02 16.56 -11.66
C ASN A 592 -14.64 16.86 -10.20
N GLU A 593 -15.62 17.26 -9.35
CA GLU A 593 -15.37 17.56 -7.94
C GLU A 593 -14.79 16.37 -7.18
N TYR A 594 -15.27 15.17 -7.44
CA TYR A 594 -14.72 13.96 -6.83
C TYR A 594 -13.24 13.73 -7.17
N THR A 595 -12.84 14.00 -8.41
CA THR A 595 -11.42 13.94 -8.81
C THR A 595 -10.58 14.96 -8.04
N ARG A 596 -11.11 16.18 -7.84
CA ARG A 596 -10.46 17.21 -7.02
C ARG A 596 -10.30 16.77 -5.57
N GLU A 597 -11.33 16.16 -4.99
CA GLU A 597 -11.28 15.60 -3.63
C GLU A 597 -10.21 14.50 -3.51
N LEU A 598 -10.17 13.57 -4.48
CA LEU A 598 -9.16 12.51 -4.51
C LEU A 598 -7.73 13.09 -4.59
N ILE A 599 -7.50 14.08 -5.44
CA ILE A 599 -6.19 14.72 -5.60
C ILE A 599 -5.80 15.45 -4.30
N ARG A 600 -6.72 16.17 -3.66
CA ARG A 600 -6.47 16.87 -2.38
C ARG A 600 -6.18 15.92 -1.22
N SER A 601 -6.72 14.71 -1.26
CA SER A 601 -6.55 13.70 -0.22
C SER A 601 -5.20 12.96 -0.30
N ILE A 602 -4.41 13.18 -1.36
CA ILE A 602 -3.08 12.57 -1.49
C ILE A 602 -2.17 13.21 -0.45
N PRO A 603 -1.52 12.41 0.44
CA PRO A 603 -0.55 12.92 1.37
C PRO A 603 0.54 13.70 0.64
N ASN A 604 0.57 14.99 0.85
CA ASN A 604 1.52 15.88 0.16
C ASN A 604 2.43 16.55 1.19
N VAL A 605 3.72 16.56 0.91
CA VAL A 605 4.71 17.26 1.75
C VAL A 605 4.55 18.76 1.54
N ASN A 606 3.65 19.38 2.31
CA ASN A 606 3.48 20.83 2.32
C ASN A 606 4.30 21.45 3.45
N ILE A 607 5.49 21.96 3.09
CA ILE A 607 6.42 22.57 4.05
C ILE A 607 5.80 23.76 4.80
N GLU A 608 4.92 24.53 4.14
CA GLU A 608 4.22 25.64 4.80
C GLU A 608 3.22 25.17 5.86
N GLN A 609 2.49 24.10 5.57
CA GLN A 609 1.59 23.48 6.55
C GLN A 609 2.36 22.87 7.72
N ILE A 610 3.51 22.24 7.47
CA ILE A 610 4.39 21.71 8.54
C ILE A 610 4.85 22.88 9.43
N LYS A 611 5.33 23.99 8.86
CA LYS A 611 5.76 25.19 9.58
C LYS A 611 4.63 25.81 10.39
N SER A 612 3.45 26.01 9.79
CA SER A 612 2.29 26.60 10.47
C SER A 612 1.85 25.75 11.66
N ARG A 613 1.95 24.43 11.53
CA ARG A 613 1.63 23.47 12.58
C ARG A 613 2.59 23.55 13.76
N GLN A 614 3.90 23.62 13.50
CA GLN A 614 4.92 23.75 14.55
C GLN A 614 4.76 25.08 15.29
N ASN A 615 4.46 26.17 14.58
CA ASN A 615 4.24 27.50 15.18
C ASN A 615 2.96 27.59 16.03
N SER A 616 1.93 26.80 15.74
CA SER A 616 0.67 26.79 16.52
C SER A 616 0.78 25.97 17.82
N GLN A 617 1.87 25.28 18.05
CA GLN A 617 2.13 24.46 19.25
C GLN A 617 3.13 25.12 20.23
N ILE A 618 3.71 26.27 19.84
CA ILE A 618 4.51 27.18 20.70
C ILE A 618 3.59 28.20 21.33
#